data_504b49532ae8c305e7c5fc306d410114
#
_entry.id   504b49532ae8c305e7c5fc306d410114
#
_cell.length_a   1.000
_cell.length_b   1.000
_cell.length_c   1.000
_cell.angle_alpha   90.00
_cell.angle_beta   90.00
_cell.angle_gamma   90.00
#
_symmetry.space_group_name_H-M   'P 1'
#
loop_
_entity.id
_entity.type
_entity.pdbx_description
1 polymer ?
#
loop_
_entity_poly.entity_id
_entity_poly.type
_entity_poly.pdbx_seq_one_letter_code
_entity_poly.pdbx_strand_id
1 'polypeptide(L)'
;MTPRILLTLTALLAATHSLAREYPIGEPQICAGMEVGAVYLQPIVMDPPGMMRPAADSDVHMEADISALESNAHGFQEGSFVPYLGVRYRLQKAGSEQVIEGDFHAMVANDGPHY
;
A
#
# COMPACT_ATOMS: atom_id res chain seq x y z
N MET A 1 19.65 -60.25 -12.82
CA MET A 1 18.73 -59.38 -12.04
C MET A 1 19.33 -57.98 -11.95
N THR A 2 18.83 -57.05 -12.77
CA THR A 2 19.28 -55.64 -12.78
C THR A 2 18.32 -54.82 -11.94
N PRO A 3 18.78 -54.05 -10.95
CA PRO A 3 17.90 -53.19 -10.17
C PRO A 3 17.48 -51.98 -11.00
N ARG A 4 16.17 -51.80 -11.13
CA ARG A 4 15.59 -50.59 -11.71
C ARG A 4 15.60 -49.50 -10.63
N ILE A 5 16.48 -48.51 -10.79
CA ILE A 5 16.49 -47.30 -9.97
C ILE A 5 15.33 -46.43 -10.46
N LEU A 6 14.29 -46.32 -9.61
CA LEU A 6 13.18 -45.42 -9.83
C LEU A 6 13.62 -44.00 -9.36
N LEU A 7 13.92 -43.13 -10.31
CA LEU A 7 14.25 -41.73 -10.02
C LEU A 7 12.94 -40.93 -9.84
N THR A 8 12.54 -40.70 -8.60
CA THR A 8 11.41 -39.81 -8.27
C THR A 8 11.89 -38.38 -8.38
N LEU A 9 11.48 -37.70 -9.44
CA LEU A 9 11.69 -36.26 -9.65
C LEU A 9 10.69 -35.48 -8.78
N THR A 10 11.12 -35.02 -7.62
CA THR A 10 10.30 -34.13 -6.77
C THR A 10 10.34 -32.73 -7.37
N ALA A 11 9.28 -32.32 -8.07
CA ALA A 11 9.12 -30.96 -8.53
C ALA A 11 8.84 -30.05 -7.33
N LEU A 12 9.83 -29.25 -6.95
CA LEU A 12 9.68 -28.21 -5.94
C LEU A 12 8.93 -27.03 -6.58
N LEU A 13 7.61 -26.93 -6.33
CA LEU A 13 6.84 -25.75 -6.69
C LEU A 13 7.32 -24.59 -5.78
N ALA A 14 8.20 -23.76 -6.31
CA ALA A 14 8.49 -22.46 -5.70
C ALA A 14 7.28 -21.57 -5.87
N ALA A 15 6.48 -21.39 -4.82
CA ALA A 15 5.44 -20.38 -4.77
C ALA A 15 6.14 -19.02 -4.81
N THR A 16 6.18 -18.38 -5.96
CA THR A 16 6.57 -16.98 -6.09
C THR A 16 5.47 -16.14 -5.47
N HIS A 17 5.68 -15.68 -4.25
CA HIS A 17 4.83 -14.66 -3.66
C HIS A 17 5.08 -13.38 -4.48
N SER A 18 4.12 -13.04 -5.34
CA SER A 18 4.11 -11.74 -6.00
C SER A 18 3.80 -10.69 -4.92
N LEU A 19 4.82 -10.03 -4.41
CA LEU A 19 4.62 -8.82 -3.62
C LEU A 19 4.03 -7.77 -4.54
N ALA A 20 2.99 -7.07 -4.07
CA ALA A 20 2.42 -5.93 -4.76
C ALA A 20 3.54 -4.89 -4.99
N ARG A 21 3.72 -4.46 -6.22
CA ARG A 21 4.72 -3.45 -6.53
C ARG A 21 4.12 -2.08 -6.35
N GLU A 22 4.70 -1.32 -5.45
CA GLU A 22 4.35 0.06 -5.21
C GLU A 22 5.09 1.00 -6.16
N TYR A 23 4.39 2.02 -6.61
CA TYR A 23 4.92 3.09 -7.46
C TYR A 23 4.77 4.41 -6.72
N PRO A 24 5.87 5.16 -6.48
CA PRO A 24 5.78 6.42 -5.77
C PRO A 24 5.01 7.48 -6.56
N ILE A 25 4.24 8.29 -5.83
CA ILE A 25 3.57 9.49 -6.34
C ILE A 25 4.37 10.70 -5.85
N GLY A 26 5.31 11.17 -6.67
CA GLY A 26 6.23 12.24 -6.30
C GLY A 26 7.23 11.83 -5.22
N GLU A 27 7.89 12.84 -4.63
CA GLU A 27 8.82 12.65 -3.52
C GLU A 27 8.09 12.83 -2.18
N PRO A 28 8.52 12.12 -1.12
CA PRO A 28 7.99 12.33 0.22
C PRO A 28 8.11 13.79 0.66
N GLN A 29 7.12 14.29 1.36
CA GLN A 29 7.05 15.66 1.86
C GLN A 29 7.12 15.68 3.37
N ILE A 30 7.76 16.72 3.92
CA ILE A 30 7.82 16.96 5.35
C ILE A 30 6.76 17.99 5.72
N CYS A 31 5.90 17.64 6.66
CA CYS A 31 4.83 18.50 7.13
C CYS A 31 4.54 18.25 8.61
N ALA A 32 4.54 19.30 9.43
CA ALA A 32 4.13 19.26 10.85
C ALA A 32 4.79 18.14 11.67
N GLY A 33 6.07 17.88 11.47
CA GLY A 33 6.81 16.82 12.17
C GLY A 33 6.53 15.41 11.65
N MET A 34 6.00 15.29 10.44
CA MET A 34 5.72 14.04 9.77
C MET A 34 6.41 13.98 8.40
N GLU A 35 6.78 12.80 7.99
CA GLU A 35 7.05 12.48 6.58
C GLU A 35 5.79 11.90 5.95
N VAL A 36 5.39 12.44 4.82
CA VAL A 36 4.22 12.03 4.06
C VAL A 36 4.67 11.52 2.71
N GLY A 37 4.58 10.22 2.49
CA GLY A 37 4.78 9.57 1.22
C GLY A 37 3.44 9.15 0.62
N ALA A 38 3.36 9.05 -0.69
CA ALA A 38 2.21 8.50 -1.37
C ALA A 38 2.66 7.53 -2.46
N VAL A 39 1.93 6.43 -2.59
CA VAL A 39 2.18 5.40 -3.58
C VAL A 39 0.87 4.96 -4.24
N TYR A 40 0.97 4.30 -5.38
CA TYR A 40 -0.12 3.55 -5.96
C TYR A 40 0.35 2.17 -6.39
N LEU A 41 -0.57 1.23 -6.41
CA LEU A 41 -0.34 -0.15 -6.83
C LEU A 41 -1.61 -0.71 -7.51
N GLN A 42 -1.55 -1.97 -7.92
CA GLN A 42 -2.72 -2.65 -8.48
C GLN A 42 -3.87 -2.68 -7.46
N PRO A 43 -5.13 -2.78 -7.94
CA PRO A 43 -6.28 -2.92 -7.05
C PRO A 43 -6.10 -4.07 -6.06
N ILE A 44 -6.50 -3.84 -4.80
CA ILE A 44 -6.37 -4.79 -3.70
C ILE A 44 -7.75 -5.21 -3.22
N VAL A 45 -7.90 -6.50 -2.92
CA VAL A 45 -9.09 -7.03 -2.23
C VAL A 45 -8.94 -6.78 -0.74
N MET A 46 -9.92 -6.09 -0.18
CA MET A 46 -9.95 -5.73 1.24
C MET A 46 -10.67 -6.79 2.07
N ASP A 47 -10.23 -6.94 3.32
CA ASP A 47 -10.89 -7.74 4.34
C ASP A 47 -11.09 -6.90 5.62
N PRO A 48 -12.33 -6.70 6.09
CA PRO A 48 -13.58 -7.17 5.52
C PRO A 48 -13.98 -6.45 4.23
N PRO A 49 -14.74 -7.10 3.34
CA PRO A 49 -15.21 -6.48 2.10
C PRO A 49 -16.23 -5.36 2.38
N GLY A 50 -16.36 -4.42 1.44
CA GLY A 50 -17.39 -3.37 1.47
C GLY A 50 -16.97 -2.07 2.17
N MET A 51 -15.75 -1.96 2.67
CA MET A 51 -15.23 -0.73 3.27
C MET A 51 -14.79 0.30 2.22
N MET A 52 -14.45 -0.14 1.04
CA MET A 52 -13.96 0.69 -0.06
C MET A 52 -14.54 0.22 -1.39
N ARG A 53 -14.22 0.97 -2.45
CA ARG A 53 -14.58 0.57 -3.82
C ARG A 53 -14.03 -0.83 -4.13
N PRO A 54 -14.84 -1.73 -4.69
CA PRO A 54 -14.38 -3.07 -5.03
C PRO A 54 -13.17 -3.06 -5.97
N ALA A 55 -12.23 -3.98 -5.78
CA ALA A 55 -11.05 -4.10 -6.64
C ALA A 55 -11.42 -4.26 -8.13
N ALA A 56 -12.50 -4.99 -8.43
CA ALA A 56 -12.98 -5.20 -9.80
C ALA A 56 -13.46 -3.90 -10.49
N ASP A 57 -13.82 -2.89 -9.71
CA ASP A 57 -14.30 -1.59 -10.19
C ASP A 57 -13.25 -0.48 -10.06
N SER A 58 -12.01 -0.84 -9.72
CA SER A 58 -10.91 0.09 -9.43
C SER A 58 -9.77 -0.09 -10.45
N ASP A 59 -9.14 1.01 -10.82
CA ASP A 59 -7.96 0.98 -11.69
C ASP A 59 -6.67 0.83 -10.89
N VAL A 60 -6.60 1.46 -9.72
CA VAL A 60 -5.45 1.44 -8.81
C VAL A 60 -5.91 1.48 -7.36
N HIS A 61 -5.03 1.02 -6.47
CA HIS A 61 -5.08 1.29 -5.05
C HIS A 61 -4.06 2.37 -4.72
N MET A 62 -4.46 3.39 -3.96
CA MET A 62 -3.55 4.44 -3.50
C MET A 62 -3.40 4.35 -1.99
N GLU A 63 -2.18 4.60 -1.55
CA GLU A 63 -1.81 4.62 -0.14
C GLU A 63 -1.08 5.92 0.20
N ALA A 64 -1.29 6.40 1.42
CA ALA A 64 -0.49 7.46 2.00
C ALA A 64 0.22 6.92 3.25
N ASP A 65 1.55 6.87 3.18
CA ASP A 65 2.42 6.50 4.27
C ASP A 65 2.80 7.74 5.06
N ILE A 66 2.32 7.81 6.29
CA ILE A 66 2.55 8.97 7.15
C ILE A 66 3.20 8.51 8.44
N SER A 67 4.47 8.90 8.60
CA SER A 67 5.28 8.54 9.75
C SER A 67 5.80 9.76 10.51
N ALA A 68 5.96 9.60 11.81
CA ALA A 68 6.50 10.66 12.67
C ALA A 68 8.00 10.85 12.45
N LEU A 69 8.44 12.10 12.43
CA LEU A 69 9.85 12.46 12.50
C LEU A 69 10.32 12.55 13.96
N GLU A 70 11.63 12.45 14.19
CA GLU A 70 12.23 12.65 15.50
C GLU A 70 11.83 14.00 16.11
N SER A 71 11.73 15.03 15.27
CA SER A 71 11.40 16.40 15.69
C SER A 71 9.92 16.67 15.90
N ASN A 72 9.03 15.65 15.87
CA ASN A 72 7.61 15.89 16.09
C ASN A 72 7.34 16.41 17.50
N ALA A 73 6.38 17.34 17.62
CA ALA A 73 6.00 17.94 18.90
C ALA A 73 4.92 17.15 19.66
N HIS A 74 4.51 15.99 19.17
CA HIS A 74 3.36 15.25 19.65
C HIS A 74 3.71 14.01 20.48
N GLY A 75 5.00 13.73 20.67
CA GLY A 75 5.46 12.59 21.46
C GLY A 75 5.43 11.24 20.76
N PHE A 76 5.27 11.21 19.44
CA PHE A 76 5.40 9.98 18.67
C PHE A 76 6.86 9.57 18.54
N GLN A 77 7.13 8.29 18.62
CA GLN A 77 8.43 7.75 18.29
C GLN A 77 8.72 7.94 16.80
N GLU A 78 9.96 8.29 16.47
CA GLU A 78 10.42 8.38 15.08
C GLU A 78 10.08 7.12 14.28
N GLY A 79 9.56 7.33 13.06
CA GLY A 79 9.17 6.28 12.14
C GLY A 79 7.82 5.61 12.44
N SER A 80 7.15 5.95 13.56
CA SER A 80 5.85 5.38 13.87
C SER A 80 4.74 5.98 12.99
N PHE A 81 3.76 5.15 12.67
CA PHE A 81 2.53 5.58 12.02
C PHE A 81 1.80 6.61 12.89
N VAL A 82 1.28 7.67 12.27
CA VAL A 82 0.51 8.71 12.96
C VAL A 82 -0.98 8.45 12.76
N PRO A 83 -1.70 7.98 13.80
CA PRO A 83 -3.11 7.64 13.69
C PRO A 83 -4.02 8.87 13.73
N TYR A 84 -5.29 8.67 13.37
CA TYR A 84 -6.39 9.64 13.49
C TYR A 84 -6.22 10.92 12.67
N LEU A 85 -5.48 10.85 11.56
CA LEU A 85 -5.40 11.97 10.64
C LEU A 85 -6.61 12.00 9.68
N GLY A 86 -7.05 13.19 9.33
CA GLY A 86 -7.91 13.40 8.18
C GLY A 86 -7.02 13.58 6.93
N VAL A 87 -6.96 12.57 6.08
CA VAL A 87 -6.14 12.59 4.87
C VAL A 87 -7.05 12.60 3.65
N ARG A 88 -6.91 13.62 2.81
CA ARG A 88 -7.74 13.80 1.61
C ARG A 88 -6.90 13.73 0.35
N TYR A 89 -7.51 13.25 -0.72
CA TYR A 89 -6.90 13.26 -2.03
C TYR A 89 -7.73 14.04 -3.05
N ARG A 90 -7.05 14.57 -4.04
CA ARG A 90 -7.62 15.16 -5.23
C ARG A 90 -6.88 14.65 -6.45
N LEU A 91 -7.59 13.97 -7.34
CA LEU A 91 -7.07 13.42 -8.57
C LEU A 91 -7.61 14.21 -9.75
N GLN A 92 -6.74 14.52 -10.69
CA GLN A 92 -7.12 15.12 -11.95
C GLN A 92 -6.48 14.34 -13.10
N LYS A 93 -7.30 13.90 -14.04
CA LYS A 93 -6.79 13.24 -15.25
C LYS A 93 -6.09 14.27 -16.12
N ALA A 94 -4.87 13.96 -16.58
CA ALA A 94 -4.13 14.82 -17.50
C ALA A 94 -4.95 15.08 -18.78
N GLY A 95 -5.01 16.36 -19.21
CA GLY A 95 -5.77 16.75 -20.40
C GLY A 95 -7.30 16.79 -20.22
N SER A 96 -7.78 16.70 -18.98
CA SER A 96 -9.20 16.73 -18.62
C SER A 96 -9.45 17.71 -17.47
N GLU A 97 -10.64 18.27 -17.41
CA GLU A 97 -11.11 19.05 -16.25
C GLU A 97 -11.76 18.16 -15.18
N GLN A 98 -11.86 16.85 -15.44
CA GLN A 98 -12.45 15.92 -14.48
C GLN A 98 -11.58 15.80 -13.24
N VAL A 99 -12.20 16.03 -12.09
CA VAL A 99 -11.60 15.93 -10.76
C VAL A 99 -12.35 14.89 -9.95
N ILE A 100 -11.60 14.04 -9.24
CA ILE A 100 -12.10 13.08 -8.25
C ILE A 100 -11.47 13.44 -6.92
N GLU A 101 -12.29 13.58 -5.88
CA GLU A 101 -11.85 13.89 -4.53
C GLU A 101 -12.42 12.87 -3.55
N GLY A 102 -11.70 12.60 -2.48
CA GLY A 102 -12.14 11.70 -1.44
C GLY A 102 -11.20 11.70 -0.24
N ASP A 103 -11.50 10.83 0.70
CA ASP A 103 -10.73 10.64 1.92
C ASP A 103 -10.03 9.29 1.86
N PHE A 104 -8.80 9.24 2.41
CA PHE A 104 -8.13 7.99 2.72
C PHE A 104 -8.65 7.41 4.01
N HIS A 105 -8.69 6.10 4.11
CA HIS A 105 -9.06 5.36 5.31
C HIS A 105 -7.85 4.64 5.87
N ALA A 106 -7.64 4.75 7.18
CA ALA A 106 -6.59 3.98 7.84
C ALA A 106 -6.85 2.49 7.71
N MET A 107 -5.82 1.75 7.32
CA MET A 107 -5.87 0.30 7.17
C MET A 107 -4.54 -0.34 7.52
N VAL A 108 -4.50 -1.65 7.57
CA VAL A 108 -3.29 -2.43 7.88
C VAL A 108 -3.02 -3.42 6.76
N ALA A 109 -1.82 -3.36 6.21
CA ALA A 109 -1.29 -4.35 5.29
C ALA A 109 -0.17 -5.17 5.96
N ASN A 110 0.46 -6.07 5.21
CA ASN A 110 1.54 -6.91 5.74
C ASN A 110 2.79 -6.12 6.16
N ASP A 111 2.99 -4.96 5.57
CA ASP A 111 4.10 -4.03 5.87
C ASP A 111 3.77 -2.98 6.93
N GLY A 112 2.54 -2.98 7.43
CA GLY A 112 2.12 -2.11 8.52
C GLY A 112 0.89 -1.25 8.21
N PRO A 113 0.54 -0.34 9.15
CA PRO A 113 -0.58 0.57 8.99
C PRO A 113 -0.25 1.74 8.04
N HIS A 114 -1.24 2.13 7.23
CA HIS A 114 -1.19 3.28 6.32
C HIS A 114 -2.60 3.87 6.12
N TYR A 115 -2.68 4.95 5.37
CA TYR A 115 -3.94 5.54 4.91
C TYR A 115 -4.24 5.19 3.48
#